data_03413f67215ec3652bf0d66af0971218
#
_entry.id   03413f67215ec3652bf0d66af0971218
#
_cell.length_a   1.000
_cell.length_b   1.000
_cell.length_c   1.000
_cell.angle_alpha   90.00
_cell.angle_beta   90.00
_cell.angle_gamma   90.00
#
_symmetry.space_group_name_H-M   'P 1'
#
loop_
_entity.id
_entity.type
_entity.pdbx_description
1 polymer ?
#
loop_
_entity_poly.entity_id
_entity_poly.type
_entity_poly.pdbx_seq_one_letter_code
_entity_poly.pdbx_strand_id
1 'polypeptide(L)'
;MSNKKNEIEKSQGQITRRRFVQTSSIVTGAAVAAPAILKSGLAYAAGRPIKLGYVSPKTGPLAPFAEADDFVVADINRNLKEGVKIAGKLHPIEIIVKDTQSNPNRGADVSAQLILKDKVDILMGAGTPDTTNPAADQAEVNVVPCITSDAPWQPYFFGRGGNPAKGFDWTYHFFWGLEDVIGVFFNLWNSIPTNKTLGALWPNDADGNAWADPKFGFPPAVKANGFKLVDPGRFQAPSDDFSAQIAAFKKANVEVVSGVMIPPDFTTFWTQAAQQGFKPKIV
;
A
#
# COMPACT_ATOMS: atom_id res chain seq x y z
N MET A 1 -73.86 -11.44 44.36
CA MET A 1 -74.05 -12.02 43.00
C MET A 1 -72.76 -11.99 42.31
N SER A 2 -72.08 -13.10 42.47
CA SER A 2 -70.71 -13.42 42.12
C SER A 2 -70.68 -14.37 40.96
N ASN A 3 -69.54 -14.43 40.21
CA ASN A 3 -69.12 -15.51 39.31
C ASN A 3 -69.93 -15.69 38.01
N LYS A 4 -69.58 -14.87 37.00
CA LYS A 4 -69.70 -15.27 35.61
C LYS A 4 -68.80 -14.48 34.62
N LYS A 5 -67.68 -13.96 35.08
CA LYS A 5 -66.73 -13.24 34.19
C LYS A 5 -65.33 -13.84 34.03
N ASN A 6 -65.05 -15.02 34.60
CA ASN A 6 -63.73 -15.59 34.62
C ASN A 6 -63.57 -16.90 33.81
N GLU A 7 -64.46 -17.21 32.85
CA GLU A 7 -64.35 -18.45 32.08
C GLU A 7 -64.14 -18.26 30.55
N ILE A 8 -63.92 -17.06 30.02
CA ILE A 8 -63.74 -16.83 28.58
C ILE A 8 -62.29 -16.53 28.21
N GLU A 9 -61.37 -16.40 29.13
CA GLU A 9 -59.94 -16.07 28.83
C GLU A 9 -58.95 -17.24 28.89
N LYS A 10 -59.37 -18.48 28.81
CA LYS A 10 -58.49 -19.65 28.82
C LYS A 10 -58.65 -20.55 27.62
N SER A 11 -58.63 -20.02 26.42
CA SER A 11 -58.60 -20.83 25.19
C SER A 11 -57.81 -20.17 24.05
N GLN A 12 -56.65 -19.59 24.32
CA GLN A 12 -55.63 -19.44 23.32
C GLN A 12 -54.55 -20.47 23.57
N GLY A 13 -54.70 -21.63 22.96
CA GLY A 13 -53.76 -22.74 23.09
C GLY A 13 -52.40 -22.41 22.54
N GLN A 14 -51.44 -22.35 23.44
CA GLN A 14 -50.03 -22.38 23.04
C GLN A 14 -49.77 -23.64 22.23
N ILE A 15 -49.33 -23.44 20.97
CA ILE A 15 -48.84 -24.53 20.11
C ILE A 15 -47.52 -25.01 20.68
N THR A 16 -47.52 -26.13 21.41
CA THR A 16 -46.30 -26.73 21.92
C THR A 16 -45.46 -27.32 20.77
N ARG A 17 -44.14 -27.31 20.89
CA ARG A 17 -43.19 -27.86 19.93
C ARG A 17 -43.57 -29.27 19.45
N ARG A 18 -44.19 -30.05 20.28
CA ARG A 18 -44.67 -31.43 19.96
C ARG A 18 -45.85 -31.45 18.98
N ARG A 19 -46.74 -30.45 19.02
CA ARG A 19 -47.86 -30.33 18.09
C ARG A 19 -47.44 -29.80 16.74
N PHE A 20 -46.43 -28.93 16.72
CA PHE A 20 -45.84 -28.44 15.44
C PHE A 20 -45.18 -29.55 14.66
N VAL A 21 -44.45 -30.45 15.33
CA VAL A 21 -43.81 -31.62 14.68
C VAL A 21 -44.86 -32.66 14.19
N GLN A 22 -46.01 -32.84 14.88
CA GLN A 22 -47.06 -33.77 14.47
C GLN A 22 -47.93 -33.26 13.33
N THR A 23 -48.07 -31.92 13.16
CA THR A 23 -48.86 -31.37 12.05
C THR A 23 -48.05 -31.27 10.76
N SER A 24 -46.71 -31.33 10.83
CA SER A 24 -45.83 -31.37 9.67
C SER A 24 -45.69 -32.74 9.02
N SER A 25 -46.29 -33.79 9.60
CA SER A 25 -46.15 -35.17 9.14
C SER A 25 -47.31 -35.67 8.26
N ILE A 26 -48.30 -34.83 7.92
CA ILE A 26 -49.42 -35.22 7.09
C ILE A 26 -49.57 -34.30 5.86
N VAL A 27 -48.50 -34.16 5.09
CA VAL A 27 -48.52 -33.79 3.66
C VAL A 27 -47.58 -34.74 2.95
N THR A 28 -47.97 -36.00 2.87
CA THR A 28 -47.29 -36.98 2.04
C THR A 28 -48.23 -37.27 0.86
N GLY A 29 -47.96 -36.62 -0.23
CA GLY A 29 -48.63 -36.87 -1.49
C GLY A 29 -47.79 -36.36 -2.65
N ALA A 30 -47.08 -37.28 -3.31
CA ALA A 30 -46.42 -37.13 -4.60
C ALA A 30 -45.17 -36.20 -4.61
N ALA A 31 -44.11 -36.61 -3.94
CA ALA A 31 -42.76 -36.22 -4.34
C ALA A 31 -42.30 -37.17 -5.45
N VAL A 32 -42.31 -36.68 -6.68
CA VAL A 32 -41.53 -37.25 -7.76
C VAL A 32 -40.08 -37.24 -7.31
N ALA A 33 -39.51 -38.39 -7.05
CA ALA A 33 -38.12 -38.57 -6.72
C ALA A 33 -37.23 -38.16 -7.92
N ALA A 34 -36.91 -36.89 -8.04
CA ALA A 34 -35.74 -36.51 -8.76
C ALA A 34 -34.54 -36.96 -7.93
N PRO A 35 -33.56 -37.70 -8.45
CA PRO A 35 -32.34 -37.99 -7.75
C PRO A 35 -31.62 -36.65 -7.58
N ALA A 36 -31.79 -36.04 -6.43
CA ALA A 36 -30.85 -34.98 -6.00
C ALA A 36 -29.51 -35.70 -5.87
N ILE A 37 -28.71 -35.61 -6.91
CA ILE A 37 -27.27 -35.85 -6.79
C ILE A 37 -26.80 -34.80 -5.82
N LEU A 38 -26.88 -35.11 -4.55
CA LEU A 38 -26.06 -34.49 -3.52
C LEU A 38 -24.63 -34.77 -3.96
N LYS A 39 -24.06 -33.85 -4.74
CA LYS A 39 -22.61 -33.67 -4.74
C LYS A 39 -22.29 -33.39 -3.29
N SER A 40 -21.85 -34.43 -2.58
CA SER A 40 -21.21 -34.34 -1.29
C SER A 40 -19.82 -33.74 -1.46
N GLY A 41 -19.75 -32.54 -2.08
CA GLY A 41 -18.71 -31.63 -1.80
C GLY A 41 -18.98 -31.15 -0.37
N LEU A 42 -18.03 -31.36 0.52
CA LEU A 42 -18.03 -30.76 1.86
C LEU A 42 -18.41 -29.29 1.69
N ALA A 43 -19.69 -28.97 1.95
CA ALA A 43 -20.13 -27.58 2.01
C ALA A 43 -19.47 -27.00 3.27
N TYR A 44 -18.28 -26.47 3.11
CA TYR A 44 -17.69 -25.65 4.15
C TYR A 44 -18.66 -24.52 4.40
N ALA A 45 -19.13 -24.38 5.65
CA ALA A 45 -19.91 -23.21 6.01
C ALA A 45 -19.10 -21.96 5.60
N ALA A 46 -19.66 -21.16 4.69
CA ALA A 46 -18.98 -19.97 4.22
C ALA A 46 -18.74 -19.00 5.40
N GLY A 47 -17.51 -18.61 5.58
CA GLY A 47 -17.16 -17.52 6.46
C GLY A 47 -17.55 -16.16 5.85
N ARG A 48 -17.54 -15.10 6.65
CA ARG A 48 -17.71 -13.76 6.08
C ARG A 48 -16.57 -13.43 5.10
N PRO A 49 -16.78 -12.57 4.11
CA PRO A 49 -15.70 -12.07 3.28
C PRO A 49 -14.60 -11.41 4.13
N ILE A 50 -13.34 -11.58 3.72
CA ILE A 50 -12.20 -10.82 4.21
C ILE A 50 -11.98 -9.68 3.22
N LYS A 51 -12.06 -8.45 3.70
CA LYS A 51 -11.92 -7.25 2.88
C LYS A 51 -10.51 -6.69 3.00
N LEU A 52 -9.82 -6.60 1.88
CA LEU A 52 -8.51 -5.99 1.75
C LEU A 52 -8.66 -4.62 1.09
N GLY A 53 -8.30 -3.55 1.78
CA GLY A 53 -8.23 -2.23 1.19
C GLY A 53 -6.85 -2.00 0.59
N TYR A 54 -6.79 -1.55 -0.66
CA TYR A 54 -5.53 -1.21 -1.30
C TYR A 54 -5.52 0.25 -1.75
N VAL A 55 -4.55 1.00 -1.25
CA VAL A 55 -4.32 2.40 -1.57
C VAL A 55 -3.21 2.47 -2.61
N SER A 56 -3.51 3.07 -3.77
CA SER A 56 -2.64 3.06 -4.94
C SER A 56 -2.59 4.45 -5.60
N PRO A 57 -1.44 4.93 -6.07
CA PRO A 57 -1.33 6.16 -6.83
C PRO A 57 -1.63 5.92 -8.32
N LYS A 58 -2.82 5.42 -8.67
CA LYS A 58 -3.19 5.01 -10.04
C LYS A 58 -3.16 6.15 -11.06
N THR A 59 -3.32 7.38 -10.61
CA THR A 59 -3.28 8.56 -11.48
C THR A 59 -2.36 9.64 -10.90
N GLY A 60 -1.95 10.58 -11.77
CA GLY A 60 -1.03 11.65 -11.42
C GLY A 60 0.45 11.27 -11.61
N PRO A 61 1.39 12.11 -11.11
CA PRO A 61 2.82 11.94 -11.35
C PRO A 61 3.42 10.62 -10.84
N LEU A 62 2.83 10.02 -9.80
CA LEU A 62 3.29 8.75 -9.23
C LEU A 62 2.63 7.52 -9.88
N ALA A 63 1.81 7.68 -10.93
CA ALA A 63 1.15 6.57 -11.62
C ALA A 63 2.10 5.44 -12.09
N PRO A 64 3.36 5.71 -12.48
CA PRO A 64 4.29 4.64 -12.81
C PRO A 64 4.54 3.61 -11.69
N PHE A 65 4.40 4.01 -10.42
CA PHE A 65 4.51 3.07 -9.28
C PHE A 65 3.29 2.14 -9.14
N ALA A 66 2.17 2.45 -9.78
CA ALA A 66 0.96 1.66 -9.78
C ALA A 66 0.73 0.87 -11.08
N GLU A 67 1.69 0.86 -12.00
CA GLU A 67 1.53 0.28 -13.34
C GLU A 67 1.21 -1.23 -13.28
N ALA A 68 1.77 -1.95 -12.31
CA ALA A 68 1.55 -3.37 -12.13
C ALA A 68 0.29 -3.72 -11.30
N ASP A 69 -0.34 -2.75 -10.64
CA ASP A 69 -1.37 -3.01 -9.62
C ASP A 69 -2.58 -3.78 -10.17
N ASP A 70 -3.10 -3.39 -11.33
CA ASP A 70 -4.27 -4.05 -11.92
C ASP A 70 -3.97 -5.51 -12.28
N PHE A 71 -2.76 -5.79 -12.77
CA PHE A 71 -2.32 -7.16 -13.03
C PHE A 71 -2.24 -7.97 -11.73
N VAL A 72 -1.61 -7.42 -10.69
CA VAL A 72 -1.46 -8.10 -9.40
C VAL A 72 -2.82 -8.36 -8.74
N VAL A 73 -3.70 -7.37 -8.72
CA VAL A 73 -5.06 -7.52 -8.16
C VAL A 73 -5.87 -8.57 -8.94
N ALA A 74 -5.78 -8.56 -10.27
CA ALA A 74 -6.46 -9.57 -11.10
C ALA A 74 -5.90 -10.97 -10.85
N ASP A 75 -4.58 -11.11 -10.68
CA ASP A 75 -3.93 -12.38 -10.38
C ASP A 75 -4.33 -12.93 -9.00
N ILE A 76 -4.34 -12.08 -7.98
CA ILE A 76 -4.80 -12.46 -6.64
C ILE A 76 -6.26 -12.92 -6.68
N ASN A 77 -7.15 -12.15 -7.33
CA ASN A 77 -8.55 -12.51 -7.47
C ASN A 77 -8.74 -13.85 -8.20
N ARG A 78 -7.93 -14.14 -9.21
CA ARG A 78 -7.96 -15.42 -9.93
C ARG A 78 -7.49 -16.57 -9.05
N ASN A 79 -6.40 -16.41 -8.31
CA ASN A 79 -5.80 -17.46 -7.50
C ASN A 79 -6.58 -17.70 -6.19
N LEU A 80 -7.22 -16.67 -5.64
CA LEU A 80 -8.02 -16.75 -4.42
C LEU A 80 -9.54 -16.76 -4.68
N LYS A 81 -9.98 -17.08 -5.91
CA LYS A 81 -11.42 -17.12 -6.29
C LYS A 81 -12.26 -18.00 -5.38
N GLU A 82 -11.66 -19.05 -4.82
CA GLU A 82 -12.31 -19.98 -3.88
C GLU A 82 -12.29 -19.46 -2.44
N GLY A 83 -11.56 -18.36 -2.19
CA GLY A 83 -11.33 -17.83 -0.86
C GLY A 83 -10.21 -18.52 -0.10
N VAL A 84 -10.02 -18.13 1.14
CA VAL A 84 -8.99 -18.64 2.06
C VAL A 84 -9.65 -19.45 3.17
N LYS A 85 -9.12 -20.65 3.45
CA LYS A 85 -9.63 -21.52 4.50
C LYS A 85 -9.02 -21.12 5.86
N ILE A 86 -9.88 -20.65 6.78
CA ILE A 86 -9.49 -20.29 8.14
C ILE A 86 -10.40 -21.02 9.13
N ALA A 87 -9.81 -21.71 10.09
CA ALA A 87 -10.53 -22.48 11.11
C ALA A 87 -11.61 -23.40 10.54
N GLY A 88 -11.35 -24.04 9.39
CA GLY A 88 -12.27 -24.95 8.72
C GLY A 88 -13.37 -24.28 7.89
N LYS A 89 -13.45 -22.94 7.84
CA LYS A 89 -14.40 -22.18 7.03
C LYS A 89 -13.70 -21.55 5.83
N LEU A 90 -14.40 -21.46 4.71
CA LEU A 90 -13.90 -20.80 3.51
C LEU A 90 -14.35 -19.34 3.51
N HIS A 91 -13.39 -18.42 3.49
CA HIS A 91 -13.61 -16.98 3.52
C HIS A 91 -13.33 -16.39 2.12
N PRO A 92 -14.32 -15.84 1.43
CA PRO A 92 -14.08 -15.09 0.19
C PRO A 92 -13.15 -13.90 0.43
N ILE A 93 -12.34 -13.55 -0.55
CA ILE A 93 -11.49 -12.35 -0.50
C ILE A 93 -12.12 -11.28 -1.37
N GLU A 94 -12.23 -10.08 -0.85
CA GLU A 94 -12.69 -8.88 -1.55
C GLU A 94 -11.57 -7.82 -1.49
N ILE A 95 -11.07 -7.40 -2.65
CA ILE A 95 -10.04 -6.35 -2.74
C ILE A 95 -10.71 -5.07 -3.22
N ILE A 96 -10.59 -4.00 -2.42
CA ILE A 96 -11.15 -2.68 -2.71
C ILE A 96 -9.98 -1.72 -2.95
N VAL A 97 -9.80 -1.28 -4.19
CA VAL A 97 -8.72 -0.37 -4.58
C VAL A 97 -9.23 1.06 -4.61
N LYS A 98 -8.45 2.00 -4.05
CA LYS A 98 -8.73 3.43 -4.14
C LYS A 98 -7.50 4.20 -4.60
N ASP A 99 -7.74 5.15 -5.51
CA ASP A 99 -6.74 5.99 -6.13
C ASP A 99 -6.42 7.22 -5.26
N THR A 100 -5.14 7.40 -4.92
CA THR A 100 -4.63 8.59 -4.22
C THR A 100 -4.51 9.81 -5.12
N GLN A 101 -4.53 9.62 -6.44
CA GLN A 101 -4.24 10.67 -7.42
C GLN A 101 -2.87 11.34 -7.17
N SER A 102 -1.90 10.58 -6.67
CA SER A 102 -0.56 11.07 -6.32
C SER A 102 -0.56 12.22 -5.30
N ASN A 103 -1.56 12.26 -4.42
CA ASN A 103 -1.73 13.31 -3.42
C ASN A 103 -1.82 12.70 -2.02
N PRO A 104 -0.92 13.06 -1.07
CA PRO A 104 -0.89 12.46 0.26
C PRO A 104 -2.15 12.76 1.10
N ASN A 105 -2.76 13.95 0.96
CA ASN A 105 -3.99 14.26 1.68
C ASN A 105 -5.14 13.38 1.19
N ARG A 106 -5.25 13.21 -0.14
CA ARG A 106 -6.23 12.27 -0.70
C ARG A 106 -5.89 10.83 -0.31
N GLY A 107 -4.61 10.47 -0.21
CA GLY A 107 -4.17 9.17 0.32
C GLY A 107 -4.74 8.90 1.71
N ALA A 108 -4.66 9.89 2.61
CA ALA A 108 -5.27 9.81 3.92
C ALA A 108 -6.80 9.68 3.86
N ASP A 109 -7.46 10.50 3.03
CA ASP A 109 -8.92 10.48 2.88
C ASP A 109 -9.45 9.13 2.38
N VAL A 110 -8.83 8.58 1.32
CA VAL A 110 -9.29 7.28 0.77
C VAL A 110 -8.96 6.12 1.70
N SER A 111 -7.88 6.20 2.47
CA SER A 111 -7.55 5.24 3.52
C SER A 111 -8.60 5.24 4.63
N ALA A 112 -8.96 6.44 5.11
CA ALA A 112 -10.03 6.58 6.09
C ALA A 112 -11.38 6.04 5.55
N GLN A 113 -11.69 6.26 4.26
CA GLN A 113 -12.90 5.70 3.65
C GLN A 113 -12.87 4.17 3.62
N LEU A 114 -11.75 3.55 3.21
CA LEU A 114 -11.59 2.10 3.22
C LEU A 114 -11.83 1.53 4.63
N ILE A 115 -11.28 2.16 5.65
CA ILE A 115 -11.41 1.72 7.04
C ILE A 115 -12.81 1.97 7.58
N LEU A 116 -13.28 3.21 7.53
CA LEU A 116 -14.48 3.64 8.26
C LEU A 116 -15.78 3.35 7.51
N LYS A 117 -15.77 3.42 6.17
CA LYS A 117 -16.94 3.25 5.32
C LYS A 117 -17.01 1.84 4.73
N ASP A 118 -15.94 1.40 4.09
CA ASP A 118 -15.91 0.09 3.41
C ASP A 118 -15.64 -1.06 4.40
N LYS A 119 -15.15 -0.74 5.62
CA LYS A 119 -14.89 -1.69 6.72
C LYS A 119 -13.93 -2.79 6.31
N VAL A 120 -12.78 -2.40 5.78
CA VAL A 120 -11.73 -3.36 5.44
C VAL A 120 -11.11 -3.98 6.69
N ASP A 121 -10.70 -5.24 6.58
CA ASP A 121 -10.05 -5.99 7.66
C ASP A 121 -8.55 -5.71 7.73
N ILE A 122 -7.94 -5.46 6.57
CA ILE A 122 -6.52 -5.14 6.42
C ILE A 122 -6.40 -4.04 5.39
N LEU A 123 -5.60 -3.02 5.70
CA LEU A 123 -5.21 -1.98 4.75
C LEU A 123 -3.85 -2.32 4.15
N MET A 124 -3.68 -2.02 2.87
CA MET A 124 -2.41 -2.17 2.16
C MET A 124 -2.13 -0.91 1.33
N GLY A 125 -0.85 -0.62 1.12
CA GLY A 125 -0.42 0.48 0.26
C GLY A 125 1.00 0.27 -0.24
N ALA A 126 1.27 0.72 -1.45
CA ALA A 126 2.58 0.64 -2.07
C ALA A 126 2.91 1.94 -2.83
N GLY A 127 4.16 2.09 -3.22
CA GLY A 127 4.65 3.25 -3.96
C GLY A 127 5.63 4.09 -3.14
N THR A 128 5.42 5.39 -3.06
CA THR A 128 6.31 6.31 -2.36
C THR A 128 5.84 6.58 -0.92
N PRO A 129 6.66 7.24 -0.07
CA PRO A 129 6.23 7.68 1.26
C PRO A 129 4.96 8.54 1.24
N ASP A 130 4.72 9.29 0.17
CA ASP A 130 3.50 10.09 0.00
C ASP A 130 2.22 9.25 -0.14
N THR A 131 2.34 7.97 -0.49
CA THR A 131 1.23 7.02 -0.51
C THR A 131 1.20 6.17 0.77
N THR A 132 2.34 5.62 1.16
CA THR A 132 2.42 4.63 2.26
C THR A 132 2.22 5.24 3.63
N ASN A 133 2.78 6.44 3.87
CA ASN A 133 2.70 7.09 5.18
C ASN A 133 1.27 7.51 5.55
N PRO A 134 0.52 8.23 4.68
CA PRO A 134 -0.87 8.57 4.99
C PRO A 134 -1.76 7.34 5.21
N ALA A 135 -1.54 6.27 4.44
CA ALA A 135 -2.29 5.03 4.60
C ALA A 135 -2.02 4.38 5.95
N ALA A 136 -0.74 4.26 6.31
CA ALA A 136 -0.33 3.68 7.57
C ALA A 136 -0.77 4.52 8.78
N ASP A 137 -0.73 5.86 8.69
CA ASP A 137 -1.19 6.75 9.77
C ASP A 137 -2.69 6.60 10.02
N GLN A 138 -3.50 6.50 8.96
CA GLN A 138 -4.93 6.24 9.11
C GLN A 138 -5.21 4.86 9.72
N ALA A 139 -4.43 3.86 9.37
CA ALA A 139 -4.56 2.52 9.93
C ALA A 139 -4.17 2.48 11.41
N GLU A 140 -3.07 3.12 11.80
CA GLU A 140 -2.60 3.21 13.19
C GLU A 140 -3.64 3.86 14.10
N VAL A 141 -4.17 5.03 13.69
CA VAL A 141 -5.17 5.78 14.46
C VAL A 141 -6.49 5.02 14.59
N ASN A 142 -6.87 4.25 13.56
CA ASN A 142 -8.12 3.51 13.54
C ASN A 142 -8.00 2.04 13.99
N VAL A 143 -6.81 1.62 14.44
CA VAL A 143 -6.58 0.27 15.01
C VAL A 143 -6.90 -0.82 13.96
N VAL A 144 -6.44 -0.62 12.72
CA VAL A 144 -6.59 -1.57 11.61
C VAL A 144 -5.21 -2.07 11.17
N PRO A 145 -5.00 -3.37 11.04
CA PRO A 145 -3.74 -3.89 10.51
C PRO A 145 -3.43 -3.29 9.13
N CYS A 146 -2.20 -2.80 8.96
CA CYS A 146 -1.73 -2.24 7.70
C CYS A 146 -0.37 -2.81 7.30
N ILE A 147 -0.24 -3.17 6.03
CA ILE A 147 1.03 -3.59 5.44
C ILE A 147 1.33 -2.67 4.26
N THR A 148 2.52 -2.06 4.27
CA THR A 148 2.97 -1.17 3.19
C THR A 148 4.31 -1.64 2.62
N SER A 149 4.60 -1.24 1.37
CA SER A 149 5.80 -1.58 0.63
C SER A 149 6.23 -0.46 -0.31
N ASP A 150 7.37 -0.63 -0.97
CA ASP A 150 7.91 0.20 -2.06
C ASP A 150 8.35 1.62 -1.67
N ALA A 151 8.56 1.87 -0.40
CA ALA A 151 9.27 3.05 0.10
C ALA A 151 10.44 2.62 0.97
N PRO A 152 11.56 3.35 1.02
CA PRO A 152 12.61 3.05 2.01
C PRO A 152 12.07 3.14 3.43
N TRP A 153 12.54 2.23 4.30
CA TRP A 153 11.99 2.17 5.66
C TRP A 153 12.24 3.45 6.49
N GLN A 154 13.30 4.20 6.21
CA GLN A 154 13.64 5.42 6.95
C GLN A 154 12.58 6.54 6.76
N PRO A 155 12.23 6.96 5.53
CA PRO A 155 11.17 7.95 5.35
C PRO A 155 9.81 7.42 5.83
N TYR A 156 9.55 6.12 5.74
CA TYR A 156 8.35 5.53 6.33
C TYR A 156 8.36 5.67 7.85
N PHE A 157 9.41 5.22 8.52
CA PHE A 157 9.45 5.14 9.98
C PHE A 157 9.65 6.53 10.62
N PHE A 158 10.73 7.23 10.23
CA PHE A 158 11.07 8.53 10.82
C PHE A 158 10.14 9.64 10.31
N GLY A 159 9.71 9.60 9.05
CA GLY A 159 8.76 10.55 8.49
C GLY A 159 7.41 10.54 9.19
N ARG A 160 7.02 9.41 9.77
CA ARG A 160 5.82 9.25 10.61
C ARG A 160 6.07 9.48 12.11
N GLY A 161 7.24 9.97 12.50
CA GLY A 161 7.61 10.20 13.89
C GLY A 161 7.85 8.90 14.69
N GLY A 162 8.24 7.82 14.02
CA GLY A 162 8.51 6.52 14.65
C GLY A 162 9.57 6.59 15.74
N ASN A 163 9.32 5.93 16.85
CA ASN A 163 10.26 5.78 17.96
C ASN A 163 10.85 4.37 17.94
N PRO A 164 12.16 4.19 17.74
CA PRO A 164 12.78 2.86 17.66
C PRO A 164 12.57 1.97 18.88
N ALA A 165 12.31 2.57 20.06
CA ALA A 165 12.05 1.80 21.27
C ALA A 165 10.62 1.25 21.36
N LYS A 166 9.68 1.78 20.55
CA LYS A 166 8.26 1.39 20.59
C LYS A 166 7.76 0.78 19.30
N GLY A 167 8.20 1.31 18.15
CA GLY A 167 7.63 0.96 16.85
C GLY A 167 6.22 1.53 16.65
N PHE A 168 5.46 0.85 15.84
CA PHE A 168 4.03 1.06 15.62
C PHE A 168 3.27 -0.20 16.00
N ASP A 169 2.03 -0.08 16.48
CA ASP A 169 1.26 -1.21 16.97
C ASP A 169 0.49 -1.94 15.86
N TRP A 170 0.02 -1.20 14.86
CA TRP A 170 -0.90 -1.70 13.83
C TRP A 170 -0.34 -1.69 12.44
N THR A 171 0.81 -1.05 12.21
CA THR A 171 1.34 -0.85 10.87
C THR A 171 2.72 -1.46 10.71
N TYR A 172 2.88 -2.19 9.60
CA TYR A 172 4.09 -2.92 9.24
C TYR A 172 4.55 -2.47 7.87
N HIS A 173 5.86 -2.37 7.70
CA HIS A 173 6.47 -1.98 6.44
C HIS A 173 7.51 -3.01 6.02
N PHE A 174 7.49 -3.37 4.76
CA PHE A 174 8.39 -4.35 4.19
C PHE A 174 9.04 -3.80 2.93
N PHE A 175 10.25 -3.31 3.06
CA PHE A 175 11.08 -2.88 1.92
C PHE A 175 12.54 -2.69 2.37
N TRP A 176 13.45 -2.48 1.40
CA TRP A 176 14.84 -2.16 1.70
C TRP A 176 14.99 -0.77 2.34
N GLY A 177 16.13 -0.56 2.99
CA GLY A 177 16.51 0.74 3.54
C GLY A 177 17.39 1.55 2.59
N LEU A 178 17.54 2.83 2.91
CA LEU A 178 18.48 3.71 2.18
C LEU A 178 19.90 3.17 2.25
N GLU A 179 20.32 2.58 3.36
CA GLU A 179 21.64 1.97 3.55
C GLU A 179 21.93 0.87 2.53
N ASP A 180 20.91 0.06 2.21
CA ASP A 180 21.04 -1.04 1.25
C ASP A 180 21.31 -0.51 -0.16
N VAL A 181 20.46 0.42 -0.62
CA VAL A 181 20.55 1.00 -1.97
C VAL A 181 21.82 1.84 -2.13
N ILE A 182 22.10 2.69 -1.14
CA ILE A 182 23.30 3.54 -1.13
C ILE A 182 24.56 2.65 -1.18
N GLY A 183 24.59 1.57 -0.41
CA GLY A 183 25.68 0.60 -0.42
C GLY A 183 25.89 -0.02 -1.80
N VAL A 184 24.83 -0.45 -2.46
CA VAL A 184 24.89 -1.00 -3.83
C VAL A 184 25.41 0.03 -4.82
N PHE A 185 24.95 1.27 -4.75
CA PHE A 185 25.40 2.33 -5.64
C PHE A 185 26.90 2.62 -5.47
N PHE A 186 27.41 2.76 -4.25
CA PHE A 186 28.84 2.97 -4.04
C PHE A 186 29.70 1.78 -4.45
N ASN A 187 29.21 0.55 -4.30
CA ASN A 187 29.89 -0.63 -4.82
C ASN A 187 30.06 -0.55 -6.35
N LEU A 188 28.99 -0.17 -7.06
CA LEU A 188 29.03 0.02 -8.51
C LEU A 188 29.95 1.20 -8.89
N TRP A 189 29.79 2.37 -8.28
CA TRP A 189 30.53 3.56 -8.64
C TRP A 189 32.02 3.44 -8.36
N ASN A 190 32.42 2.75 -7.30
CA ASN A 190 33.82 2.47 -7.00
C ASN A 190 34.49 1.50 -8.00
N SER A 191 33.70 0.71 -8.75
CA SER A 191 34.22 -0.17 -9.78
C SER A 191 34.56 0.53 -11.12
N ILE A 192 34.11 1.79 -11.28
CA ILE A 192 34.24 2.57 -12.50
C ILE A 192 35.18 3.78 -12.22
N PRO A 193 36.24 4.00 -13.01
CA PRO A 193 37.14 5.14 -12.82
C PRO A 193 36.40 6.49 -13.03
N THR A 194 36.26 7.26 -11.98
CA THR A 194 35.67 8.60 -11.99
C THR A 194 36.48 9.57 -11.14
N ASN A 195 36.21 10.86 -11.26
CA ASN A 195 36.76 11.87 -10.37
C ASN A 195 36.09 11.91 -8.99
N LYS A 196 35.19 10.97 -8.70
CA LYS A 196 34.43 10.86 -7.45
C LYS A 196 33.63 12.14 -7.09
N THR A 197 33.15 12.88 -8.08
CA THR A 197 32.25 14.00 -7.87
C THR A 197 30.82 13.58 -8.21
N LEU A 198 29.95 13.54 -7.19
CA LEU A 198 28.55 13.12 -7.25
C LEU A 198 27.62 14.31 -7.30
N GLY A 199 26.81 14.43 -8.32
CA GLY A 199 25.69 15.36 -8.42
C GLY A 199 24.40 14.72 -7.91
N ALA A 200 23.71 15.44 -7.02
CA ALA A 200 22.48 14.97 -6.42
C ALA A 200 21.23 15.60 -7.06
N LEU A 201 20.21 14.79 -7.32
CA LEU A 201 18.89 15.20 -7.82
C LEU A 201 17.82 14.68 -6.87
N TRP A 202 17.48 15.47 -5.87
CA TRP A 202 16.50 15.10 -4.85
C TRP A 202 15.30 16.06 -4.87
N PRO A 203 14.05 15.52 -5.00
CA PRO A 203 12.85 16.34 -4.95
C PRO A 203 12.56 16.88 -3.55
N ASN A 204 11.71 17.89 -3.50
CA ASN A 204 11.20 18.44 -2.24
C ASN A 204 9.95 17.68 -1.77
N ASP A 205 10.14 16.42 -1.43
CA ASP A 205 9.14 15.52 -0.88
C ASP A 205 9.75 14.66 0.24
N ALA A 206 8.96 13.78 0.82
CA ALA A 206 9.40 12.92 1.91
C ALA A 206 10.57 12.01 1.51
N ASP A 207 10.57 11.52 0.28
CA ASP A 207 11.61 10.63 -0.22
C ASP A 207 12.91 11.40 -0.49
N GLY A 208 12.88 12.47 -1.29
CA GLY A 208 14.05 13.30 -1.59
C GLY A 208 14.70 13.89 -0.34
N ASN A 209 13.92 14.29 0.64
CA ASN A 209 14.42 14.78 1.91
C ASN A 209 15.12 13.69 2.73
N ALA A 210 14.60 12.44 2.70
CA ALA A 210 15.26 11.32 3.36
C ALA A 210 16.57 10.92 2.68
N TRP A 211 16.65 10.93 1.34
CA TRP A 211 17.88 10.68 0.61
C TRP A 211 18.97 11.74 0.88
N ALA A 212 18.56 12.98 1.15
CA ALA A 212 19.46 14.07 1.50
C ALA A 212 19.79 14.17 2.99
N ASP A 213 19.19 13.33 3.82
CA ASP A 213 19.36 13.43 5.28
C ASP A 213 20.83 13.26 5.69
N PRO A 214 21.37 14.15 6.54
CA PRO A 214 22.77 14.15 6.94
C PRO A 214 23.15 12.99 7.88
N LYS A 215 22.18 12.21 8.37
CA LYS A 215 22.42 11.11 9.30
C LYS A 215 22.32 9.74 8.63
N PHE A 216 21.29 9.53 7.82
CA PHE A 216 21.00 8.22 7.22
C PHE A 216 20.87 8.25 5.69
N GLY A 217 20.95 9.41 5.05
CA GLY A 217 20.93 9.55 3.59
C GLY A 217 22.31 9.44 2.95
N PHE A 218 22.44 10.01 1.76
CA PHE A 218 23.69 10.01 1.00
C PHE A 218 24.87 10.73 1.64
N PRO A 219 24.72 11.90 2.32
CA PRO A 219 25.87 12.69 2.74
C PRO A 219 26.93 11.94 3.56
N PRO A 220 26.58 11.12 4.58
CA PRO A 220 27.58 10.37 5.32
C PRO A 220 28.28 9.30 4.48
N ALA A 221 27.56 8.63 3.59
CA ALA A 221 28.11 7.59 2.72
C ALA A 221 29.03 8.19 1.64
N VAL A 222 28.68 9.33 1.08
CA VAL A 222 29.52 10.10 0.13
C VAL A 222 30.87 10.41 0.77
N LYS A 223 30.88 10.94 1.99
CA LYS A 223 32.09 11.23 2.74
C LYS A 223 32.91 9.96 3.04
N ALA A 224 32.25 8.89 3.48
CA ALA A 224 32.92 7.63 3.82
C ALA A 224 33.59 6.96 2.61
N ASN A 225 33.05 7.14 1.39
CA ASN A 225 33.58 6.59 0.14
C ASN A 225 34.55 7.55 -0.59
N GLY A 226 34.88 8.70 0.00
CA GLY A 226 35.80 9.67 -0.57
C GLY A 226 35.25 10.42 -1.80
N PHE A 227 33.92 10.51 -1.92
CA PHE A 227 33.29 11.31 -2.96
C PHE A 227 33.05 12.75 -2.49
N LYS A 228 32.96 13.66 -3.46
CA LYS A 228 32.52 15.04 -3.26
C LYS A 228 31.05 15.16 -3.68
N LEU A 229 30.21 15.64 -2.79
CA LEU A 229 28.81 15.90 -3.08
C LEU A 229 28.60 17.29 -3.68
N VAL A 230 27.84 17.37 -4.75
CA VAL A 230 27.29 18.59 -5.34
C VAL A 230 25.78 18.51 -5.22
N ASP A 231 25.23 19.20 -4.23
CA ASP A 231 23.79 19.27 -3.95
C ASP A 231 23.28 20.67 -4.30
N PRO A 232 22.57 20.84 -5.43
CA PRO A 232 21.99 22.13 -5.83
C PRO A 232 20.73 22.52 -5.04
N GLY A 233 20.33 21.71 -4.06
CA GLY A 233 19.07 21.88 -3.33
C GLY A 233 17.94 21.00 -3.89
N ARG A 234 16.76 21.15 -3.28
CA ARG A 234 15.56 20.36 -3.61
C ARG A 234 14.83 20.98 -4.80
N PHE A 235 14.47 20.15 -5.77
CA PHE A 235 13.59 20.61 -6.85
C PHE A 235 12.13 20.26 -6.53
N GLN A 236 11.19 20.97 -7.14
CA GLN A 236 9.75 20.63 -7.02
C GLN A 236 9.39 19.58 -8.07
N ALA A 237 8.84 18.46 -7.64
CA ALA A 237 8.35 17.41 -8.52
C ALA A 237 6.83 17.57 -8.77
N PRO A 238 6.33 17.40 -10.02
CA PRO A 238 7.11 17.27 -11.25
C PRO A 238 7.78 18.57 -11.68
N SER A 239 8.94 18.46 -12.36
CA SER A 239 9.70 19.62 -12.87
C SER A 239 9.91 19.53 -14.39
N ASP A 240 9.76 20.64 -15.06
CA ASP A 240 10.03 20.80 -16.49
C ASP A 240 11.36 21.51 -16.78
N ASP A 241 12.11 21.93 -15.73
CA ASP A 241 13.39 22.62 -15.87
C ASP A 241 14.41 22.15 -14.83
N PHE A 242 15.54 21.61 -15.32
CA PHE A 242 16.72 21.21 -14.56
C PHE A 242 17.98 22.00 -14.94
N SER A 243 17.84 23.13 -15.61
CA SER A 243 18.96 23.94 -16.12
C SER A 243 19.90 24.38 -14.99
N ALA A 244 19.38 24.75 -13.83
CA ALA A 244 20.17 25.15 -12.68
C ALA A 244 21.03 24.01 -12.13
N GLN A 245 20.46 22.80 -12.00
CA GLN A 245 21.15 21.60 -11.54
C GLN A 245 22.26 21.22 -12.53
N ILE A 246 21.94 21.19 -13.82
CA ILE A 246 22.89 20.87 -14.89
C ILE A 246 24.04 21.87 -14.91
N ALA A 247 23.76 23.16 -14.78
CA ALA A 247 24.81 24.21 -14.69
C ALA A 247 25.73 24.02 -13.50
N ALA A 248 25.17 23.69 -12.32
CA ALA A 248 25.94 23.39 -11.12
C ALA A 248 26.84 22.13 -11.31
N PHE A 249 26.32 21.10 -11.94
CA PHE A 249 27.05 19.87 -12.21
C PHE A 249 28.17 20.07 -13.22
N LYS A 250 27.94 20.82 -14.29
CA LYS A 250 28.97 21.19 -15.26
C LYS A 250 30.10 21.99 -14.59
N LYS A 251 29.74 23.02 -13.79
CA LYS A 251 30.70 23.86 -13.07
C LYS A 251 31.58 23.07 -12.12
N ALA A 252 31.02 22.03 -11.48
CA ALA A 252 31.74 21.18 -10.53
C ALA A 252 32.42 19.98 -11.19
N ASN A 253 32.31 19.82 -12.51
CA ASN A 253 32.81 18.66 -13.25
C ASN A 253 32.30 17.33 -12.68
N VAL A 254 30.97 17.24 -12.47
CA VAL A 254 30.30 16.04 -11.96
C VAL A 254 30.42 14.91 -12.97
N GLU A 255 30.91 13.75 -12.54
CA GLU A 255 31.01 12.53 -13.36
C GLU A 255 30.02 11.43 -12.96
N VAL A 256 29.45 11.52 -11.76
CA VAL A 256 28.42 10.60 -11.27
C VAL A 256 27.18 11.43 -10.91
N VAL A 257 26.03 11.05 -11.42
CA VAL A 257 24.74 11.64 -11.05
C VAL A 257 23.88 10.58 -10.40
N SER A 258 23.26 10.93 -9.30
CA SER A 258 22.28 10.08 -8.63
C SER A 258 21.15 10.91 -8.04
N GLY A 259 20.00 10.28 -7.86
CA GLY A 259 18.84 10.95 -7.29
C GLY A 259 17.71 9.98 -7.05
N VAL A 260 16.61 10.53 -6.58
CA VAL A 260 15.31 9.87 -6.52
C VAL A 260 14.34 10.70 -7.32
N MET A 261 14.09 10.29 -8.54
CA MET A 261 13.29 11.05 -9.50
C MET A 261 12.18 10.15 -10.04
N ILE A 262 10.99 10.72 -10.14
CA ILE A 262 9.93 10.06 -10.91
C ILE A 262 10.31 9.99 -12.40
N PRO A 263 9.84 9.00 -13.17
CA PRO A 263 10.23 8.82 -14.57
C PRO A 263 10.07 10.06 -15.45
N PRO A 264 9.01 10.88 -15.36
CA PRO A 264 8.90 12.12 -16.12
C PRO A 264 10.03 13.11 -15.85
N ASP A 265 10.38 13.32 -14.58
CA ASP A 265 11.45 14.25 -14.17
C ASP A 265 12.81 13.77 -14.68
N PHE A 266 13.09 12.47 -14.58
CA PHE A 266 14.31 11.90 -15.12
C PHE A 266 14.42 12.09 -16.64
N THR A 267 13.34 11.88 -17.37
CA THR A 267 13.29 12.09 -18.82
C THR A 267 13.58 13.55 -19.19
N THR A 268 13.00 14.49 -18.46
CA THR A 268 13.23 15.93 -18.62
C THR A 268 14.69 16.29 -18.35
N PHE A 269 15.21 15.87 -17.19
CA PHE A 269 16.62 16.08 -16.83
C PHE A 269 17.57 15.53 -17.89
N TRP A 270 17.37 14.29 -18.32
CA TRP A 270 18.26 13.61 -19.25
C TRP A 270 18.26 14.28 -20.63
N THR A 271 17.09 14.71 -21.10
CA THR A 271 16.94 15.46 -22.34
C THR A 271 17.68 16.80 -22.27
N GLN A 272 17.48 17.57 -21.20
CA GLN A 272 18.15 18.85 -21.02
C GLN A 272 19.65 18.71 -20.81
N ALA A 273 20.10 17.67 -20.11
CA ALA A 273 21.52 17.34 -19.97
C ALA A 273 22.19 17.12 -21.33
N ALA A 274 21.56 16.35 -22.20
CA ALA A 274 22.06 16.12 -23.56
C ALA A 274 22.10 17.42 -24.38
N GLN A 275 21.03 18.23 -24.34
CA GLN A 275 20.96 19.53 -25.05
C GLN A 275 22.04 20.51 -24.58
N GLN A 276 22.36 20.53 -23.29
CA GLN A 276 23.39 21.37 -22.71
C GLN A 276 24.80 20.77 -22.76
N GLY A 277 24.96 19.62 -23.41
CA GLY A 277 26.26 18.95 -23.55
C GLY A 277 26.84 18.43 -22.24
N PHE A 278 26.01 18.19 -21.21
CA PHE A 278 26.41 17.55 -19.97
C PHE A 278 26.41 16.02 -20.16
N LYS A 279 27.56 15.39 -19.97
CA LYS A 279 27.77 13.97 -20.23
C LYS A 279 28.46 13.33 -19.02
N PRO A 280 27.77 13.02 -17.93
CA PRO A 280 28.34 12.28 -16.83
C PRO A 280 28.73 10.87 -17.26
N LYS A 281 29.67 10.25 -16.54
CA LYS A 281 30.08 8.86 -16.81
C LYS A 281 29.07 7.83 -16.26
N ILE A 282 28.37 8.20 -15.19
CA ILE A 282 27.41 7.36 -14.51
C ILE A 282 26.16 8.21 -14.19
N VAL A 283 24.99 7.62 -14.43
CA VAL A 283 23.69 8.16 -14.05
C VAL A 283 22.85 7.04 -13.46
#